data_7894cf44742b004c08571cb82cb47b68
#
_entry.id   7894cf44742b004c08571cb82cb47b68
#
_cell.length_a   1.000
_cell.length_b   1.000
_cell.length_c   1.000
_cell.angle_alpha   90.00
_cell.angle_beta   90.00
_cell.angle_gamma   90.00
#
_symmetry.space_group_name_H-M   'P 1'
#
loop_
_entity.id
_entity.type
_entity.pdbx_description
1 polymer ?
#
loop_
_entity_poly.entity_id
_entity_poly.type
_entity_poly.pdbx_seq_one_letter_code
_entity_poly.pdbx_strand_id
1 'polypeptide(L)'
;MPLPIPKFIKTAFANIGLRNNIPEITNNTTGAAGYDRGFGEINMLPEGAGGIPPDGKDFNGIFFDISSAIRYLQSGVEFPFNQDFANAIGGYEIGAIVSDSSDKSLLWINGTASNTAFPTG
;
A
#
# COMPACT_ATOMS: atom_id res chain seq x y z
N MET A 1 7.66 -26.04 -13.66
CA MET A 1 8.25 -25.97 -12.32
C MET A 1 7.47 -25.01 -11.45
N PRO A 2 6.99 -25.45 -10.28
CA PRO A 2 6.26 -24.54 -9.40
C PRO A 2 7.19 -23.44 -8.85
N LEU A 3 6.63 -22.28 -8.62
CA LEU A 3 7.35 -21.19 -7.98
C LEU A 3 7.59 -21.54 -6.50
N PRO A 4 8.74 -21.18 -5.96
CA PRO A 4 8.97 -21.36 -4.51
C PRO A 4 7.98 -20.51 -3.71
N ILE A 5 7.56 -21.03 -2.59
CA ILE A 5 6.65 -20.32 -1.70
C ILE A 5 7.44 -19.29 -0.88
N PRO A 6 7.09 -17.99 -0.96
CA PRO A 6 7.77 -16.99 -0.17
C PRO A 6 7.54 -17.20 1.33
N LYS A 7 8.37 -16.57 2.13
CA LYS A 7 8.22 -16.55 3.58
C LYS A 7 6.86 -15.97 3.98
N PHE A 8 6.21 -16.59 4.95
CA PHE A 8 5.00 -16.03 5.56
C PHE A 8 5.41 -14.94 6.56
N ILE A 9 4.84 -13.78 6.41
CA ILE A 9 5.14 -12.62 7.26
C ILE A 9 4.25 -12.68 8.49
N LYS A 10 4.83 -13.06 9.63
CA LYS A 10 4.08 -13.20 10.89
C LYS A 10 3.81 -11.86 11.56
N THR A 11 4.73 -10.91 11.39
CA THR A 11 4.65 -9.60 12.00
C THR A 11 5.01 -8.55 10.95
N ALA A 12 4.18 -7.52 10.78
CA ALA A 12 4.49 -6.44 9.87
C ALA A 12 5.77 -5.72 10.30
N PHE A 13 6.58 -5.28 9.34
CA PHE A 13 7.84 -4.61 9.63
C PHE A 13 7.60 -3.35 10.47
N ALA A 14 8.40 -3.14 11.50
CA ALA A 14 8.28 -2.02 12.43
C ALA A 14 6.88 -1.91 13.08
N ASN A 15 6.23 -3.04 13.35
CA ASN A 15 4.89 -3.08 13.93
C ASN A 15 4.79 -2.29 15.24
N ILE A 16 5.82 -2.39 16.08
CA ILE A 16 5.91 -1.62 17.34
C ILE A 16 7.08 -0.63 17.32
N GLY A 17 7.68 -0.42 16.15
CA GLY A 17 8.81 0.48 15.98
C GLY A 17 8.37 1.90 15.64
N LEU A 18 9.35 2.80 15.66
CA LEU A 18 9.13 4.19 15.25
C LEU A 18 8.98 4.23 13.73
N ARG A 19 7.85 4.75 13.28
CA ARG A 19 7.60 4.90 11.84
C ARG A 19 6.77 6.14 11.56
N ASN A 20 7.00 6.72 10.40
CA ASN A 20 6.17 7.79 9.88
C ASN A 20 5.04 7.19 9.04
N ASN A 21 3.90 7.86 9.04
CA ASN A 21 2.87 7.60 8.06
C ASN A 21 3.33 8.18 6.73
N ILE A 22 3.23 7.41 5.64
CA ILE A 22 3.74 7.84 4.33
C ILE A 22 2.61 8.53 3.56
N PRO A 23 2.75 9.83 3.26
CA PRO A 23 1.73 10.56 2.50
C PRO A 23 1.77 10.21 1.01
N GLU A 24 0.74 10.65 0.29
CA GLU A 24 0.69 10.48 -1.16
C GLU A 24 1.73 11.33 -1.90
N ILE A 25 2.09 12.48 -1.35
CA ILE A 25 2.96 13.46 -2.00
C ILE A 25 4.32 13.53 -1.29
N THR A 26 5.38 13.36 -2.06
CA THR A 26 6.76 13.53 -1.60
C THR A 26 7.02 15.00 -1.28
N ASN A 27 7.68 15.27 -0.15
CA ASN A 27 8.09 16.62 0.22
C ASN A 27 9.58 16.81 -0.06
N ASN A 28 9.91 17.49 -1.17
CA ASN A 28 11.29 17.70 -1.56
C ASN A 28 11.97 18.83 -0.76
N THR A 29 11.26 19.49 0.15
CA THR A 29 11.84 20.50 1.04
C THR A 29 12.31 19.88 2.36
N THR A 30 11.48 19.04 2.98
CA THR A 30 11.82 18.38 4.25
C THR A 30 12.55 17.06 4.05
N GLY A 31 12.50 16.49 2.87
CA GLY A 31 13.05 15.18 2.58
C GLY A 31 12.14 14.03 2.95
N ALA A 32 10.87 14.30 3.29
CA ALA A 32 9.91 13.25 3.61
C ALA A 32 9.45 12.52 2.35
N ALA A 33 9.46 11.18 2.41
CA ALA A 33 9.02 10.33 1.31
C ALA A 33 7.51 10.38 1.12
N GLY A 34 7.07 10.17 -0.10
CA GLY A 34 5.66 10.04 -0.46
C GLY A 34 5.48 9.00 -1.55
N TYR A 35 4.25 8.57 -1.78
CA TYR A 35 3.98 7.50 -2.73
C TYR A 35 4.20 7.91 -4.19
N ASP A 36 4.02 9.20 -4.53
CA ASP A 36 4.13 9.66 -5.91
C ASP A 36 5.55 9.61 -6.45
N ARG A 37 6.55 10.03 -5.67
CA ARG A 37 7.96 10.09 -6.10
C ARG A 37 8.90 9.29 -5.20
N GLY A 38 8.40 8.69 -4.14
CA GLY A 38 9.24 8.02 -3.16
C GLY A 38 10.12 9.01 -2.41
N PHE A 39 11.44 8.75 -2.35
CA PHE A 39 12.41 9.71 -1.86
C PHE A 39 12.73 10.69 -2.98
N GLY A 40 12.64 12.00 -2.69
CA GLY A 40 12.84 13.04 -3.68
C GLY A 40 14.31 13.34 -3.96
N GLU A 41 14.56 14.30 -4.84
CA GLU A 41 15.92 14.70 -5.22
C GLU A 41 16.77 15.12 -4.03
N ILE A 42 16.17 15.79 -3.04
CA ILE A 42 16.89 16.25 -1.85
C ILE A 42 17.53 15.10 -1.08
N ASN A 43 16.94 13.89 -1.16
CA ASN A 43 17.48 12.70 -0.51
C ASN A 43 18.61 12.04 -1.31
N MET A 44 18.81 12.47 -2.56
CA MET A 44 19.81 11.90 -3.47
C MET A 44 21.09 12.73 -3.53
N LEU A 45 21.04 13.95 -2.98
CA LEU A 45 22.18 14.85 -2.96
C LEU A 45 23.08 14.57 -1.76
N PRO A 46 24.41 14.80 -1.88
CA PRO A 46 25.29 14.80 -0.71
C PRO A 46 24.90 15.90 0.28
N GLU A 47 25.11 15.67 1.57
CA GLU A 47 24.81 16.67 2.59
C GLU A 47 25.55 18.00 2.35
N GLY A 48 26.80 17.94 1.88
CA GLY A 48 27.56 19.11 1.54
C GLY A 48 26.97 19.95 0.40
N ALA A 49 26.10 19.39 -0.41
CA ALA A 49 25.38 20.07 -1.48
C ALA A 49 23.93 20.41 -1.10
N GLY A 50 23.61 20.37 0.18
CA GLY A 50 22.26 20.67 0.67
C GLY A 50 21.32 19.47 0.75
N GLY A 51 21.84 18.26 0.57
CA GLY A 51 21.04 17.04 0.66
C GLY A 51 20.60 16.72 2.07
N ILE A 52 19.48 16.03 2.19
CA ILE A 52 18.92 15.55 3.45
C ILE A 52 18.90 14.03 3.39
N PRO A 53 19.59 13.30 4.30
CA PRO A 53 19.56 11.85 4.30
C PRO A 53 18.14 11.31 4.46
N PRO A 54 17.82 10.18 3.82
CA PRO A 54 16.52 9.54 4.02
C PRO A 54 16.28 9.21 5.49
N ASP A 55 15.07 9.47 5.96
CA ASP A 55 14.70 9.21 7.35
C ASP A 55 14.41 7.71 7.57
N GLY A 56 15.04 7.11 8.57
CA GLY A 56 14.79 5.71 8.93
C GLY A 56 13.34 5.43 9.28
N LYS A 57 12.62 6.42 9.85
CA LYS A 57 11.19 6.28 10.14
C LYS A 57 10.36 6.19 8.86
N ASP A 58 10.80 6.83 7.77
CA ASP A 58 10.14 6.69 6.47
C ASP A 58 10.34 5.29 5.91
N PHE A 59 11.54 4.72 5.99
CA PHE A 59 11.77 3.33 5.61
C PHE A 59 10.88 2.39 6.42
N ASN A 60 10.82 2.59 7.73
CA ASN A 60 9.98 1.78 8.61
C ASN A 60 8.50 1.88 8.20
N GLY A 61 8.03 3.06 7.85
CA GLY A 61 6.65 3.28 7.41
C GLY A 61 6.34 2.61 6.08
N ILE A 62 7.26 2.72 5.11
CA ILE A 62 7.11 2.09 3.79
C ILE A 62 7.07 0.57 3.94
N PHE A 63 8.02 -0.01 4.65
CA PHE A 63 8.07 -1.46 4.85
C PHE A 63 6.88 -1.97 5.66
N PHE A 64 6.40 -1.17 6.62
CA PHE A 64 5.18 -1.51 7.35
C PHE A 64 3.98 -1.61 6.39
N ASP A 65 3.76 -0.61 5.54
CA ASP A 65 2.65 -0.60 4.60
C ASP A 65 2.68 -1.83 3.69
N ILE A 66 3.85 -2.12 3.10
CA ILE A 66 4.01 -3.23 2.18
C ILE A 66 3.86 -4.58 2.90
N SER A 67 4.55 -4.74 4.03
CA SER A 67 4.53 -6.02 4.74
C SER A 67 3.19 -6.33 5.39
N SER A 68 2.47 -5.31 5.86
CA SER A 68 1.12 -5.50 6.40
C SER A 68 0.13 -5.90 5.32
N ALA A 69 0.24 -5.31 4.12
CA ALA A 69 -0.60 -5.68 2.98
C ALA A 69 -0.34 -7.12 2.55
N ILE A 70 0.93 -7.52 2.46
CA ILE A 70 1.30 -8.89 2.11
C ILE A 70 0.81 -9.88 3.18
N ARG A 71 1.00 -9.54 4.45
CA ARG A 71 0.52 -10.37 5.56
C ARG A 71 -1.00 -10.58 5.49
N TYR A 72 -1.74 -9.52 5.16
CA TYR A 72 -3.18 -9.61 4.96
C TYR A 72 -3.53 -10.59 3.83
N LEU A 73 -2.86 -10.46 2.69
CA LEU A 73 -3.05 -11.37 1.56
C LEU A 73 -2.70 -12.82 1.92
N GLN A 74 -1.62 -13.03 2.66
CA GLN A 74 -1.19 -14.37 3.07
C GLN A 74 -2.18 -15.03 4.03
N SER A 75 -3.01 -14.25 4.73
CA SER A 75 -4.05 -14.80 5.59
C SER A 75 -5.19 -15.46 4.79
N GLY A 76 -5.25 -15.23 3.49
CA GLY A 76 -6.25 -15.82 2.60
C GLY A 76 -7.54 -15.03 2.49
N VAL A 77 -7.68 -13.94 3.22
CA VAL A 77 -8.86 -13.07 3.14
C VAL A 77 -8.68 -12.08 1.98
N GLU A 78 -9.71 -11.95 1.14
CA GLU A 78 -9.70 -10.92 0.09
C GLU A 78 -9.85 -9.53 0.71
N PHE A 79 -9.21 -8.52 0.11
CA PHE A 79 -9.42 -7.14 0.53
C PHE A 79 -10.88 -6.76 0.34
N PRO A 80 -11.49 -6.06 1.31
CA PRO A 80 -12.86 -5.60 1.16
C PRO A 80 -12.97 -4.50 0.11
N PHE A 81 -14.15 -4.36 -0.47
CA PHE A 81 -14.45 -3.21 -1.32
C PHE A 81 -14.22 -1.92 -0.54
N ASN A 82 -13.58 -0.95 -1.18
CA ASN A 82 -13.32 0.35 -0.59
C ASN A 82 -13.66 1.43 -1.62
N GLN A 83 -14.62 2.30 -1.27
CA GLN A 83 -15.10 3.32 -2.19
C GLN A 83 -14.03 4.37 -2.52
N ASP A 84 -13.28 4.80 -1.51
CA ASP A 84 -12.21 5.79 -1.71
C ASP A 84 -11.12 5.24 -2.62
N PHE A 85 -10.75 3.97 -2.41
CA PHE A 85 -9.78 3.30 -3.26
C PHE A 85 -10.30 3.13 -4.70
N ALA A 86 -11.56 2.70 -4.85
CA ALA A 86 -12.18 2.59 -6.17
C ALA A 86 -12.13 3.90 -6.94
N ASN A 87 -12.46 5.00 -6.27
CA ASN A 87 -12.41 6.33 -6.88
C ASN A 87 -10.98 6.74 -7.22
N ALA A 88 -10.03 6.46 -6.33
CA ALA A 88 -8.63 6.84 -6.51
C ALA A 88 -7.96 6.14 -7.70
N ILE A 89 -8.28 4.86 -7.92
CA ILE A 89 -7.66 4.08 -9.00
C ILE A 89 -8.43 4.16 -10.33
N GLY A 90 -9.54 4.89 -10.37
CA GLY A 90 -10.39 4.97 -11.57
C GLY A 90 -11.31 3.78 -11.76
N GLY A 91 -11.58 3.04 -10.69
CA GLY A 91 -12.48 1.89 -10.67
C GLY A 91 -11.75 0.55 -10.66
N TYR A 92 -12.43 -0.45 -10.13
CA TYR A 92 -11.91 -1.82 -10.11
C TYR A 92 -11.90 -2.42 -11.52
N GLU A 93 -10.89 -3.23 -11.78
CA GLU A 93 -10.77 -3.94 -13.05
C GLU A 93 -11.87 -4.99 -13.20
N ILE A 94 -12.20 -5.32 -14.45
CA ILE A 94 -13.09 -6.45 -14.71
C ILE A 94 -12.44 -7.75 -14.23
N GLY A 95 -13.20 -8.57 -13.52
CA GLY A 95 -12.69 -9.80 -12.92
C GLY A 95 -12.11 -9.63 -11.53
N ALA A 96 -12.01 -8.40 -11.01
CA ALA A 96 -11.54 -8.17 -9.65
C ALA A 96 -12.45 -8.86 -8.63
N ILE A 97 -11.83 -9.46 -7.61
CA ILE A 97 -12.53 -10.12 -6.51
C ILE A 97 -12.27 -9.33 -5.24
N VAL A 98 -13.34 -8.91 -4.59
CA VAL A 98 -13.28 -8.21 -3.30
C VAL A 98 -14.23 -8.86 -2.32
N SER A 99 -13.92 -8.77 -1.01
CA SER A 99 -14.91 -9.16 -0.01
C SER A 99 -15.92 -8.04 0.22
N ASP A 100 -17.07 -8.39 0.75
CA ASP A 100 -18.05 -7.40 1.18
C ASP A 100 -17.48 -6.56 2.33
N SER A 101 -17.75 -5.26 2.33
CA SER A 101 -17.18 -4.36 3.35
C SER A 101 -17.68 -4.65 4.77
N SER A 102 -18.80 -5.34 4.91
CA SER A 102 -19.37 -5.70 6.21
C SER A 102 -19.38 -7.21 6.49
N ASP A 103 -19.13 -8.06 5.50
CA ASP A 103 -19.13 -9.51 5.65
C ASP A 103 -17.99 -10.15 4.84
N LYS A 104 -16.90 -10.51 5.52
CA LYS A 104 -15.70 -11.05 4.86
C LYS A 104 -15.92 -12.41 4.19
N SER A 105 -16.98 -13.11 4.53
CA SER A 105 -17.32 -14.39 3.90
C SER A 105 -18.06 -14.23 2.57
N LEU A 106 -18.54 -13.03 2.27
CA LEU A 106 -19.23 -12.71 1.02
C LEU A 106 -18.25 -12.08 0.04
N LEU A 107 -18.11 -12.68 -1.14
CA LEU A 107 -17.22 -12.18 -2.18
C LEU A 107 -18.03 -11.58 -3.34
N TRP A 108 -17.49 -10.52 -3.92
CA TRP A 108 -18.04 -9.90 -5.12
C TRP A 108 -17.02 -10.02 -6.25
N ILE A 109 -17.50 -10.38 -7.43
CA ILE A 109 -16.69 -10.41 -8.65
C ILE A 109 -17.17 -9.26 -9.53
N ASN A 110 -16.24 -8.40 -9.93
CA ASN A 110 -16.56 -7.25 -10.77
C ASN A 110 -16.74 -7.69 -12.22
N GLY A 111 -17.92 -7.43 -12.78
CA GLY A 111 -18.23 -7.72 -14.18
C GLY A 111 -18.10 -6.54 -15.14
N THR A 112 -17.71 -5.38 -14.64
CA THR A 112 -17.66 -4.13 -15.42
C THR A 112 -16.28 -3.49 -15.31
N ALA A 113 -15.68 -3.09 -16.45
CA ALA A 113 -14.39 -2.40 -16.42
C ALA A 113 -14.52 -1.03 -15.75
N SER A 114 -13.45 -0.61 -15.06
CA SER A 114 -13.35 0.70 -14.38
C SER A 114 -14.55 1.00 -13.48
N ASN A 115 -14.95 0.02 -12.70
CA ASN A 115 -16.17 0.09 -11.88
C ASN A 115 -15.90 0.76 -10.53
N THR A 116 -16.53 1.90 -10.30
CA THR A 116 -16.49 2.61 -9.01
C THR A 116 -17.74 2.39 -8.17
N ALA A 117 -18.71 1.63 -8.67
CA ALA A 117 -19.98 1.43 -7.97
C ALA A 117 -19.83 0.49 -6.78
N PHE A 118 -20.55 0.78 -5.70
CA PHE A 118 -20.65 -0.11 -4.54
C PHE A 118 -21.28 -1.45 -4.96
N PRO A 119 -20.74 -2.59 -4.54
CA PRO A 119 -21.29 -3.88 -4.93
C PRO A 119 -22.72 -4.07 -4.43
N THR A 120 -23.60 -4.53 -5.33
CA THR A 120 -24.99 -4.85 -5.02
C THR A 120 -25.36 -6.18 -5.65
N GLY A 121 -26.13 -6.97 -4.93
CA GLY A 121 -26.59 -8.27 -5.40
C GLY A 121 -27.82 -8.21 -6.31
#